data_8d5ba6160693a5e299e27d9e2d355879
#
_entry.id   8d5ba6160693a5e299e27d9e2d355879
#
_cell.length_a   1.000
_cell.length_b   1.000
_cell.length_c   1.000
_cell.angle_alpha   90.00
_cell.angle_beta   90.00
_cell.angle_gamma   90.00
#
_symmetry.space_group_name_H-M   'P 1'
#
loop_
_entity.id
_entity.type
_entity.pdbx_description
1 polymer ?
#
loop_
_entity_poly.entity_id
_entity_poly.type
_entity_poly.pdbx_seq_one_letter_code
_entity_poly.pdbx_strand_id
1 'polypeptide(L)'
;YLLDSSLFEGAFPRFLGYFSLFQRYYDFVDGIFDVTHLVYYLGVVALFLFFAVLSVEKRRWDSLKSRHFKMGLYAVAMCILMTVIVVLANMISHKLPARYTRYDTSASGLYSISPQTRELVGSNHSPVSLYLIAPRGKEDKKLTQLLGKYKDLNANITVEYVDPVLTPAFVSNYTSDKVSDNSIIVVGEKRSRVLRSTDLYPVSYDYDTGRSSTDFDGEGQITSAIHYVTSDVLTKVYLMDGHGENELTESFAAAMEKEGVETGRLNLTAAGKVPEDAGCLFLNVPVSDLTDRERDVLDSYLEQGGRMLLITGITAAQMPNLDQ
;
A
#
# COMPACT_ATOMS: atom_id res chain seq x y z
N TYR A 1 9.05 4.01 -25.52
CA TYR A 1 10.42 4.46 -25.74
C TYR A 1 10.52 5.83 -26.43
N LEU A 2 9.64 6.16 -27.38
CA LEU A 2 9.66 7.48 -28.09
C LEU A 2 8.91 8.58 -27.30
N LEU A 3 8.05 8.21 -26.34
CA LEU A 3 7.24 9.15 -25.55
C LEU A 3 7.96 9.64 -24.27
N ASP A 4 9.00 8.93 -23.84
CA ASP A 4 9.80 9.27 -22.63
C ASP A 4 11.04 10.11 -22.94
N SER A 5 11.25 10.49 -24.20
CA SER A 5 12.39 11.33 -24.55
C SER A 5 12.09 12.80 -24.23
N SER A 6 12.98 13.45 -23.50
CA SER A 6 12.94 14.88 -23.18
C SER A 6 12.90 15.81 -24.40
N LEU A 7 13.00 15.26 -25.62
CA LEU A 7 12.91 15.97 -26.90
C LEU A 7 11.47 16.32 -27.31
N PHE A 8 10.45 15.74 -26.66
CA PHE A 8 9.05 15.95 -26.99
C PHE A 8 8.25 16.48 -25.78
N GLU A 9 8.67 17.57 -25.18
CA GLU A 9 7.86 18.27 -24.19
C GLU A 9 6.78 19.10 -24.89
N GLY A 10 5.49 18.78 -24.66
CA GLY A 10 4.39 19.56 -25.19
C GLY A 10 3.02 18.85 -25.25
N ALA A 11 2.06 19.50 -25.91
CA ALA A 11 0.70 18.98 -26.08
C ALA A 11 0.63 17.71 -26.96
N PHE A 12 1.56 17.54 -27.89
CA PHE A 12 1.59 16.44 -28.85
C PHE A 12 1.87 15.07 -28.24
N PRO A 13 2.85 14.88 -27.33
CA PRO A 13 3.04 13.62 -26.62
C PRO A 13 1.84 13.26 -25.71
N ARG A 14 1.23 14.27 -25.09
CA ARG A 14 -0.01 14.04 -24.30
C ARG A 14 -1.15 13.55 -25.19
N PHE A 15 -1.31 14.12 -26.37
CA PHE A 15 -2.29 13.68 -27.34
C PHE A 15 -2.02 12.24 -27.84
N LEU A 16 -0.75 11.91 -28.17
CA LEU A 16 -0.37 10.54 -28.54
C LEU A 16 -0.52 9.56 -27.40
N GLY A 17 -0.31 9.97 -26.15
CA GLY A 17 -0.51 9.16 -24.96
C GLY A 17 -1.96 8.64 -24.81
N TYR A 18 -2.96 9.43 -25.25
CA TYR A 18 -4.36 8.97 -25.29
C TYR A 18 -4.59 7.79 -26.24
N PHE A 19 -3.76 7.64 -27.26
CA PHE A 19 -3.82 6.53 -28.23
C PHE A 19 -2.83 5.41 -27.91
N SER A 20 -2.13 5.47 -26.78
CA SER A 20 -1.16 4.44 -26.38
C SER A 20 -1.87 3.12 -26.06
N LEU A 21 -1.69 2.14 -26.93
CA LEU A 21 -2.15 0.77 -26.72
C LEU A 21 -1.38 0.09 -25.58
N PHE A 22 -0.09 0.36 -25.47
CA PHE A 22 0.81 -0.31 -24.53
C PHE A 22 0.59 0.10 -23.08
N GLN A 23 0.32 1.37 -22.79
CA GLN A 23 0.08 1.82 -21.41
C GLN A 23 -1.12 1.10 -20.77
N ARG A 24 -2.19 0.89 -21.55
CA ARG A 24 -3.39 0.18 -21.09
C ARG A 24 -3.19 -1.33 -20.97
N TYR A 25 -2.26 -1.90 -21.75
CA TYR A 25 -1.88 -3.30 -21.64
C TYR A 25 -1.14 -3.60 -20.34
N TYR A 26 -0.26 -2.70 -19.89
CA TYR A 26 0.49 -2.89 -18.64
C TYR A 26 -0.42 -3.01 -17.43
N ASP A 27 -1.56 -2.31 -17.39
CA ASP A 27 -2.51 -2.44 -16.28
C ASP A 27 -3.07 -3.89 -16.20
N PHE A 28 -3.30 -4.56 -17.33
CA PHE A 28 -3.69 -5.98 -17.34
C PHE A 28 -2.55 -6.91 -16.88
N VAL A 29 -1.32 -6.60 -17.26
CA VAL A 29 -0.14 -7.37 -16.82
C VAL A 29 0.06 -7.21 -15.31
N ASP A 30 -0.21 -6.04 -14.78
CA ASP A 30 -0.16 -5.75 -13.35
C ASP A 30 -1.32 -6.36 -12.54
N GLY A 31 -2.25 -7.08 -13.21
CA GLY A 31 -3.38 -7.75 -12.56
C GLY A 31 -4.59 -6.85 -12.31
N ILE A 32 -4.67 -5.69 -12.95
CA ILE A 32 -5.83 -4.80 -12.87
C ILE A 32 -6.70 -4.99 -14.11
N PHE A 33 -7.87 -5.58 -13.94
CA PHE A 33 -8.87 -5.67 -14.99
C PHE A 33 -9.71 -4.38 -15.03
N ASP A 34 -9.42 -3.49 -15.99
CA ASP A 34 -10.18 -2.26 -16.19
C ASP A 34 -11.09 -2.38 -17.41
N VAL A 35 -12.40 -2.34 -17.17
CA VAL A 35 -13.44 -2.43 -18.23
C VAL A 35 -13.29 -1.26 -19.22
N THR A 36 -12.80 -0.11 -18.80
CA THR A 36 -12.60 1.04 -19.70
C THR A 36 -11.52 0.75 -20.75
N HIS A 37 -10.50 0.00 -20.38
CA HIS A 37 -9.45 -0.46 -21.30
C HIS A 37 -9.99 -1.48 -22.30
N LEU A 38 -10.89 -2.38 -21.84
CA LEU A 38 -11.55 -3.34 -22.70
C LEU A 38 -12.45 -2.63 -23.74
N VAL A 39 -13.24 -1.64 -23.30
CA VAL A 39 -14.08 -0.81 -24.21
C VAL A 39 -13.22 -0.12 -25.26
N TYR A 40 -12.04 0.39 -24.86
CA TYR A 40 -11.11 1.00 -25.79
C TYR A 40 -10.60 0.02 -26.86
N TYR A 41 -10.11 -1.16 -26.46
CA TYR A 41 -9.62 -2.16 -27.41
C TYR A 41 -10.71 -2.65 -28.34
N LEU A 42 -11.92 -2.93 -27.82
CA LEU A 42 -13.06 -3.31 -28.65
C LEU A 42 -13.46 -2.20 -29.60
N GLY A 43 -13.45 -0.95 -29.16
CA GLY A 43 -13.70 0.23 -29.99
C GLY A 43 -12.70 0.37 -31.15
N VAL A 44 -11.41 0.19 -30.86
CA VAL A 44 -10.35 0.23 -31.88
C VAL A 44 -10.53 -0.90 -32.88
N VAL A 45 -10.77 -2.14 -32.42
CA VAL A 45 -11.02 -3.30 -33.30
C VAL A 45 -12.24 -3.07 -34.18
N ALA A 46 -13.37 -2.63 -33.58
CA ALA A 46 -14.59 -2.33 -34.31
C ALA A 46 -14.37 -1.25 -35.39
N LEU A 47 -13.60 -0.20 -35.08
CA LEU A 47 -13.28 0.87 -36.00
C LEU A 47 -12.47 0.36 -37.21
N PHE A 48 -11.44 -0.44 -36.97
CA PHE A 48 -10.62 -1.00 -38.04
C PHE A 48 -11.38 -2.02 -38.89
N LEU A 49 -12.20 -2.86 -38.29
CA LEU A 49 -13.07 -3.79 -39.02
C LEU A 49 -14.05 -3.01 -39.89
N PHE A 50 -14.67 -1.97 -39.37
CA PHE A 50 -15.58 -1.11 -40.12
C PHE A 50 -14.88 -0.49 -41.34
N PHE A 51 -13.67 0.07 -41.17
CA PHE A 51 -12.89 0.61 -42.29
C PHE A 51 -12.49 -0.46 -43.31
N ALA A 52 -12.17 -1.67 -42.84
CA ALA A 52 -11.87 -2.79 -43.73
C ALA A 52 -13.11 -3.17 -44.62
N VAL A 53 -14.28 -3.28 -43.98
CA VAL A 53 -15.53 -3.56 -44.71
C VAL A 53 -15.82 -2.47 -45.74
N LEU A 54 -15.78 -1.19 -45.37
CA LEU A 54 -15.98 -0.07 -46.31
C LEU A 54 -14.95 -0.06 -47.45
N SER A 55 -13.69 -0.43 -47.17
CA SER A 55 -12.66 -0.53 -48.19
C SER A 55 -12.94 -1.62 -49.21
N VAL A 56 -13.46 -2.77 -48.76
CA VAL A 56 -13.90 -3.88 -49.67
C VAL A 56 -15.12 -3.48 -50.48
N GLU A 57 -16.11 -2.87 -49.82
CA GLU A 57 -17.32 -2.38 -50.52
C GLU A 57 -16.98 -1.34 -51.59
N LYS A 58 -16.09 -0.41 -51.29
CA LYS A 58 -15.62 0.61 -52.24
C LYS A 58 -15.10 -0.02 -53.53
N ARG A 59 -14.36 -1.12 -53.48
CA ARG A 59 -13.84 -1.82 -54.65
C ARG A 59 -14.97 -2.40 -55.52
N ARG A 60 -16.11 -2.74 -54.95
CA ARG A 60 -17.29 -3.24 -55.67
C ARG A 60 -18.08 -2.12 -56.38
N TRP A 61 -17.92 -0.86 -55.94
CA TRP A 61 -18.63 0.30 -56.50
C TRP A 61 -17.97 0.87 -57.77
N ASP A 62 -16.73 0.53 -58.05
CA ASP A 62 -15.94 1.07 -59.21
C ASP A 62 -16.46 0.71 -60.58
N SER A 63 -17.47 -0.16 -60.68
CA SER A 63 -18.08 -0.60 -61.95
C SER A 63 -19.25 0.28 -62.44
N LEU A 64 -19.74 1.29 -61.67
CA LEU A 64 -20.92 2.08 -61.98
C LEU A 64 -20.59 3.59 -62.09
N LYS A 65 -20.23 4.06 -63.27
CA LYS A 65 -19.67 5.38 -63.59
C LYS A 65 -20.48 6.65 -63.22
N SER A 66 -21.69 6.59 -62.73
CA SER A 66 -22.56 7.79 -62.60
C SER A 66 -22.92 8.23 -61.17
N ARG A 67 -22.50 7.49 -60.09
CA ARG A 67 -22.86 7.81 -58.72
C ARG A 67 -21.66 8.01 -57.76
N HIS A 68 -20.45 8.06 -58.26
CA HIS A 68 -19.23 7.98 -57.46
C HIS A 68 -19.06 9.07 -56.40
N PHE A 69 -19.42 10.33 -56.70
CA PHE A 69 -19.21 11.46 -55.76
C PHE A 69 -20.11 11.34 -54.52
N LYS A 70 -21.40 11.01 -54.71
CA LYS A 70 -22.35 10.87 -53.58
C LYS A 70 -22.03 9.64 -52.70
N MET A 71 -21.59 8.55 -53.30
CA MET A 71 -21.18 7.33 -52.56
C MET A 71 -19.87 7.52 -51.82
N GLY A 72 -18.90 8.25 -52.39
CA GLY A 72 -17.65 8.62 -51.70
C GLY A 72 -17.90 9.51 -50.47
N LEU A 73 -18.79 10.53 -50.65
CA LEU A 73 -19.16 11.40 -49.52
C LEU A 73 -19.89 10.65 -48.42
N TYR A 74 -20.78 9.72 -48.79
CA TYR A 74 -21.46 8.83 -47.81
C TYR A 74 -20.45 7.97 -47.04
N ALA A 75 -19.46 7.35 -47.68
CA ALA A 75 -18.46 6.54 -47.05
C ALA A 75 -17.61 7.37 -46.04
N VAL A 76 -17.20 8.61 -46.44
CA VAL A 76 -16.49 9.53 -45.55
C VAL A 76 -17.35 9.93 -44.36
N ALA A 77 -18.62 10.27 -44.59
CA ALA A 77 -19.54 10.62 -43.50
C ALA A 77 -19.72 9.45 -42.49
N MET A 78 -19.84 8.22 -43.00
CA MET A 78 -19.94 7.02 -42.16
C MET A 78 -18.63 6.75 -41.35
N CYS A 79 -17.45 6.99 -41.95
CA CYS A 79 -16.19 6.90 -41.25
C CYS A 79 -16.12 7.91 -40.09
N ILE A 80 -16.51 9.16 -40.34
CA ILE A 80 -16.52 10.21 -39.32
C ILE A 80 -17.53 9.84 -38.23
N LEU A 81 -18.74 9.42 -38.60
CA LEU A 81 -19.77 9.04 -37.63
C LEU A 81 -19.30 7.90 -36.72
N MET A 82 -18.72 6.83 -37.30
CA MET A 82 -18.21 5.69 -36.52
C MET A 82 -17.06 6.10 -35.59
N THR A 83 -16.16 6.95 -36.08
CA THR A 83 -15.07 7.50 -35.24
C THR A 83 -15.63 8.30 -34.07
N VAL A 84 -16.60 9.16 -34.30
CA VAL A 84 -17.27 9.94 -33.24
C VAL A 84 -17.94 9.01 -32.22
N ILE A 85 -18.63 7.96 -32.67
CA ILE A 85 -19.27 6.99 -31.76
C ILE A 85 -18.23 6.32 -30.88
N VAL A 86 -17.11 5.85 -31.43
CA VAL A 86 -16.04 5.20 -30.67
C VAL A 86 -15.41 6.16 -29.64
N VAL A 87 -15.16 7.41 -30.04
CA VAL A 87 -14.64 8.45 -29.15
C VAL A 87 -15.63 8.73 -28.01
N LEU A 88 -16.91 8.92 -28.32
CA LEU A 88 -17.94 9.17 -27.31
C LEU A 88 -18.08 7.97 -26.33
N ALA A 89 -18.08 6.74 -26.85
CA ALA A 89 -18.12 5.53 -26.00
C ALA A 89 -16.94 5.47 -25.02
N ASN A 90 -15.74 5.80 -25.49
CA ASN A 90 -14.55 5.91 -24.64
C ASN A 90 -14.65 7.05 -23.61
N MET A 91 -15.14 8.22 -24.01
CA MET A 91 -15.33 9.34 -23.09
C MET A 91 -16.34 9.01 -21.98
N ILE A 92 -17.43 8.31 -22.33
CA ILE A 92 -18.46 7.88 -21.36
C ILE A 92 -17.86 6.84 -20.41
N SER A 93 -17.14 5.82 -20.93
CA SER A 93 -16.53 4.78 -20.10
C SER A 93 -15.55 5.37 -19.06
N HIS A 94 -14.77 6.39 -19.42
CA HIS A 94 -13.87 7.10 -18.48
C HIS A 94 -14.59 7.93 -17.41
N LYS A 95 -15.87 8.24 -17.58
CA LYS A 95 -16.68 8.95 -16.57
C LYS A 95 -17.30 8.01 -15.53
N LEU A 96 -17.26 6.72 -15.76
CA LEU A 96 -17.79 5.74 -14.81
C LEU A 96 -16.88 5.68 -13.56
N PRO A 97 -17.48 5.61 -12.36
CA PRO A 97 -16.70 5.48 -11.13
C PRO A 97 -15.83 4.20 -11.14
N ALA A 98 -14.58 4.32 -10.69
CA ALA A 98 -13.61 3.22 -10.68
C ALA A 98 -14.11 1.96 -9.97
N ARG A 99 -15.01 2.10 -8.98
CA ARG A 99 -15.65 0.98 -8.26
C ARG A 99 -16.43 0.00 -9.15
N TYR A 100 -16.88 0.45 -10.34
CA TYR A 100 -17.63 -0.38 -11.29
C TYR A 100 -16.79 -0.83 -12.48
N THR A 101 -15.62 -0.24 -12.69
CA THR A 101 -14.82 -0.47 -13.89
C THR A 101 -13.51 -1.20 -13.60
N ARG A 102 -13.01 -1.15 -12.36
CA ARG A 102 -11.73 -1.75 -12.00
C ARG A 102 -11.92 -2.92 -11.06
N TYR A 103 -11.40 -4.07 -11.47
CA TYR A 103 -11.40 -5.31 -10.71
C TYR A 103 -9.96 -5.76 -10.49
N ASP A 104 -9.63 -6.02 -9.25
CA ASP A 104 -8.35 -6.61 -8.88
C ASP A 104 -8.38 -8.11 -9.17
N THR A 105 -7.58 -8.54 -10.12
CA THR A 105 -7.42 -9.95 -10.50
C THR A 105 -6.04 -10.48 -10.13
N SER A 106 -5.25 -9.70 -9.37
CA SER A 106 -3.96 -10.15 -8.88
C SER A 106 -4.13 -11.32 -7.91
N ALA A 107 -3.24 -12.30 -7.98
CA ALA A 107 -3.30 -13.51 -7.14
C ALA A 107 -3.18 -13.19 -5.63
N SER A 108 -2.58 -12.07 -5.28
CA SER A 108 -2.34 -11.60 -3.91
C SER A 108 -3.30 -10.48 -3.45
N GLY A 109 -4.30 -10.08 -4.27
CA GLY A 109 -5.20 -9.00 -3.91
C GLY A 109 -4.52 -7.64 -3.69
N LEU A 110 -3.37 -7.43 -4.33
CA LEU A 110 -2.48 -6.26 -4.12
C LEU A 110 -3.18 -4.89 -4.24
N TYR A 111 -4.30 -4.88 -4.94
CA TYR A 111 -5.07 -3.66 -5.21
C TYR A 111 -6.46 -3.68 -4.55
N SER A 112 -6.75 -4.66 -3.70
CA SER A 112 -7.98 -4.71 -2.91
C SER A 112 -7.69 -4.32 -1.47
N ILE A 113 -8.62 -3.65 -0.81
CA ILE A 113 -8.56 -3.41 0.64
C ILE A 113 -9.23 -4.56 1.34
N SER A 114 -8.55 -5.19 2.29
CA SER A 114 -9.07 -6.28 3.10
C SER A 114 -10.30 -5.85 3.92
N PRO A 115 -11.20 -6.77 4.28
CA PRO A 115 -12.32 -6.48 5.16
C PRO A 115 -11.88 -5.89 6.51
N GLN A 116 -10.77 -6.37 7.06
CA GLN A 116 -10.20 -5.90 8.33
C GLN A 116 -9.76 -4.43 8.23
N THR A 117 -9.01 -4.06 7.19
CA THR A 117 -8.61 -2.67 6.94
C THR A 117 -9.83 -1.77 6.73
N ARG A 118 -10.84 -2.27 6.01
CA ARG A 118 -12.07 -1.52 5.77
C ARG A 118 -12.83 -1.22 7.05
N GLU A 119 -12.90 -2.17 7.96
CA GLU A 119 -13.55 -1.99 9.27
C GLU A 119 -12.75 -1.00 10.13
N LEU A 120 -11.45 -1.20 10.27
CA LEU A 120 -10.57 -0.38 11.10
C LEU A 120 -10.50 1.06 10.60
N VAL A 121 -10.22 1.24 9.32
CA VAL A 121 -10.07 2.58 8.72
C VAL A 121 -11.42 3.26 8.53
N GLY A 122 -12.47 2.50 8.18
CA GLY A 122 -13.83 3.04 8.01
C GLY A 122 -14.44 3.55 9.31
N SER A 123 -14.10 2.96 10.44
CA SER A 123 -14.55 3.40 11.78
C SER A 123 -13.72 4.54 12.37
N ASN A 124 -12.64 4.94 11.72
CA ASN A 124 -11.80 6.03 12.22
C ASN A 124 -12.48 7.40 12.07
N HIS A 125 -12.57 8.15 13.17
CA HIS A 125 -13.15 9.50 13.22
C HIS A 125 -12.09 10.60 13.30
N SER A 126 -10.83 10.25 13.60
CA SER A 126 -9.73 11.22 13.73
C SER A 126 -9.16 11.59 12.36
N PRO A 127 -8.76 12.83 12.14
CA PRO A 127 -8.13 13.25 10.90
C PRO A 127 -6.75 12.61 10.76
N VAL A 128 -6.45 12.09 9.57
CA VAL A 128 -5.16 11.50 9.22
C VAL A 128 -4.69 12.04 7.88
N SER A 129 -3.44 12.48 7.83
CA SER A 129 -2.79 12.91 6.60
C SER A 129 -1.72 11.91 6.17
N LEU A 130 -1.82 11.45 4.92
CA LEU A 130 -0.89 10.52 4.29
C LEU A 130 -0.05 11.30 3.27
N TYR A 131 1.24 11.44 3.50
CA TYR A 131 2.16 12.14 2.62
C TYR A 131 3.05 11.13 1.89
N LEU A 132 2.88 11.01 0.57
CA LEU A 132 3.78 10.22 -0.27
C LEU A 132 4.98 11.08 -0.67
N ILE A 133 6.17 10.66 -0.27
CA ILE A 133 7.43 11.36 -0.51
C ILE A 133 8.06 10.82 -1.80
N ALA A 134 7.94 11.57 -2.89
CA ALA A 134 8.56 11.19 -4.15
C ALA A 134 8.82 12.41 -5.04
N PRO A 135 9.90 12.43 -5.86
CA PRO A 135 10.07 13.42 -6.89
C PRO A 135 8.89 13.40 -7.88
N ARG A 136 8.44 14.55 -8.30
CA ARG A 136 7.26 14.68 -9.16
C ARG A 136 7.39 13.86 -10.44
N GLY A 137 6.42 12.98 -10.68
CA GLY A 137 6.36 12.06 -11.82
C GLY A 137 7.13 10.76 -11.63
N LYS A 138 7.71 10.52 -10.43
CA LYS A 138 8.36 9.27 -10.03
C LYS A 138 7.62 8.55 -8.90
N GLU A 139 6.39 8.95 -8.64
CA GLU A 139 5.52 8.32 -7.64
C GLU A 139 5.24 6.86 -8.04
N ASP A 140 5.38 5.96 -7.08
CA ASP A 140 5.04 4.55 -7.27
C ASP A 140 3.54 4.39 -7.55
N LYS A 141 3.21 3.72 -8.65
CA LYS A 141 1.82 3.54 -9.10
C LYS A 141 1.01 2.69 -8.12
N LYS A 142 1.61 1.68 -7.50
CA LYS A 142 0.92 0.81 -6.54
C LYS A 142 0.55 1.58 -5.29
N LEU A 143 1.49 2.35 -4.76
CA LEU A 143 1.25 3.21 -3.60
C LEU A 143 0.22 4.29 -3.90
N THR A 144 0.31 4.96 -5.04
CA THR A 144 -0.65 5.99 -5.46
C THR A 144 -2.08 5.43 -5.54
N GLN A 145 -2.25 4.24 -6.11
CA GLN A 145 -3.55 3.59 -6.22
C GLN A 145 -4.07 3.15 -4.85
N LEU A 146 -3.22 2.60 -4.01
CA LEU A 146 -3.59 2.16 -2.66
C LEU A 146 -4.00 3.36 -1.81
N LEU A 147 -3.22 4.44 -1.79
CA LEU A 147 -3.54 5.67 -1.07
C LEU A 147 -4.86 6.29 -1.54
N GLY A 148 -5.14 6.25 -2.85
CA GLY A 148 -6.43 6.67 -3.40
C GLY A 148 -7.60 5.92 -2.77
N LYS A 149 -7.48 4.61 -2.54
CA LYS A 149 -8.52 3.80 -1.89
C LYS A 149 -8.73 4.14 -0.43
N TYR A 150 -7.68 4.46 0.32
CA TYR A 150 -7.81 4.93 1.70
C TYR A 150 -8.58 6.24 1.77
N LYS A 151 -8.27 7.17 0.86
CA LYS A 151 -9.01 8.44 0.74
C LYS A 151 -10.50 8.22 0.40
N ASP A 152 -10.79 7.27 -0.51
CA ASP A 152 -12.16 6.95 -0.89
C ASP A 152 -12.92 6.21 0.23
N LEU A 153 -12.20 5.49 1.10
CA LEU A 153 -12.77 4.72 2.19
C LEU A 153 -13.22 5.59 3.36
N ASN A 154 -12.47 6.65 3.68
CA ASN A 154 -12.77 7.53 4.80
C ASN A 154 -12.46 9.00 4.48
N ALA A 155 -13.47 9.86 4.60
CA ALA A 155 -13.35 11.30 4.32
C ALA A 155 -12.39 12.04 5.27
N ASN A 156 -12.07 11.48 6.46
CA ASN A 156 -11.09 12.04 7.39
C ASN A 156 -9.65 11.75 6.99
N ILE A 157 -9.43 11.00 5.91
CA ILE A 157 -8.09 10.69 5.39
C ILE A 157 -7.78 11.62 4.22
N THR A 158 -6.71 12.39 4.34
CA THR A 158 -6.16 13.21 3.25
C THR A 158 -4.90 12.57 2.69
N VAL A 159 -4.73 12.68 1.37
CA VAL A 159 -3.53 12.18 0.68
C VAL A 159 -2.89 13.32 -0.07
N GLU A 160 -1.63 13.55 0.20
CA GLU A 160 -0.82 14.59 -0.43
C GLU A 160 0.50 14.01 -0.95
N TYR A 161 1.01 14.64 -2.02
CA TYR A 161 2.27 14.25 -2.65
C TYR A 161 3.31 15.32 -2.38
N VAL A 162 4.43 14.94 -1.78
CA VAL A 162 5.50 15.85 -1.38
C VAL A 162 6.76 15.54 -2.15
N ASP A 163 7.24 16.52 -2.92
CA ASP A 163 8.50 16.41 -3.62
C ASP A 163 9.65 16.80 -2.67
N PRO A 164 10.52 15.84 -2.28
CA PRO A 164 11.61 16.10 -1.33
C PRO A 164 12.68 17.04 -1.89
N VAL A 165 12.74 17.22 -3.21
CA VAL A 165 13.66 18.16 -3.86
C VAL A 165 13.16 19.59 -3.71
N LEU A 166 11.84 19.79 -3.83
CA LEU A 166 11.22 21.11 -3.71
C LEU A 166 11.01 21.54 -2.25
N THR A 167 10.75 20.58 -1.37
CA THR A 167 10.44 20.85 0.05
C THR A 167 11.26 19.96 1.00
N PRO A 168 12.59 20.09 1.02
CA PRO A 168 13.46 19.23 1.83
C PRO A 168 13.22 19.36 3.34
N ALA A 169 12.80 20.55 3.79
CA ALA A 169 12.50 20.79 5.21
C ALA A 169 11.23 20.09 5.69
N PHE A 170 10.34 19.65 4.80
CA PHE A 170 9.10 18.96 5.20
C PHE A 170 9.39 17.66 5.94
N VAL A 171 10.26 16.82 5.38
CA VAL A 171 10.60 15.51 5.94
C VAL A 171 11.27 15.65 7.31
N SER A 172 12.15 16.64 7.49
CA SER A 172 12.87 16.87 8.74
C SER A 172 11.97 17.28 9.92
N ASN A 173 10.72 17.67 9.68
CA ASN A 173 9.75 17.90 10.76
C ASN A 173 9.28 16.60 11.43
N TYR A 174 9.43 15.44 10.77
CA TYR A 174 8.91 14.17 11.24
C TYR A 174 10.00 13.15 11.58
N THR A 175 11.17 13.29 11.00
CA THR A 175 12.32 12.39 11.27
C THR A 175 13.65 13.08 11.00
N SER A 176 14.67 12.70 11.77
CA SER A 176 16.07 13.05 11.52
C SER A 176 16.74 12.12 10.51
N ASP A 177 16.11 10.98 10.22
CA ASP A 177 16.65 9.98 9.32
C ASP A 177 16.45 10.39 7.85
N LYS A 178 17.35 9.91 7.01
CA LYS A 178 17.19 10.07 5.57
C LYS A 178 16.03 9.19 5.06
N VAL A 179 15.03 9.83 4.48
CA VAL A 179 13.87 9.15 3.90
C VAL A 179 14.12 8.92 2.41
N SER A 180 13.91 7.70 1.95
CA SER A 180 14.02 7.32 0.54
C SER A 180 12.77 7.73 -0.25
N ASP A 181 12.92 7.81 -1.58
CA ASP A 181 11.76 8.02 -2.47
C ASP A 181 10.73 6.90 -2.29
N ASN A 182 9.45 7.26 -2.44
CA ASN A 182 8.30 6.38 -2.23
C ASN A 182 8.13 5.86 -0.79
N SER A 183 8.62 6.62 0.18
CA SER A 183 8.24 6.48 1.59
C SER A 183 6.95 7.24 1.88
N ILE A 184 6.25 6.85 2.95
CA ILE A 184 5.00 7.50 3.35
C ILE A 184 5.15 8.04 4.77
N ILE A 185 4.72 9.28 4.98
CA ILE A 185 4.60 9.86 6.33
C ILE A 185 3.12 9.90 6.68
N VAL A 186 2.75 9.20 7.75
CA VAL A 186 1.40 9.15 8.29
C VAL A 186 1.33 10.09 9.48
N VAL A 187 0.43 11.06 9.45
CA VAL A 187 0.31 12.09 10.48
C VAL A 187 -1.10 12.09 11.04
N GLY A 188 -1.22 11.86 12.33
CA GLY A 188 -2.44 12.04 13.11
C GLY A 188 -2.36 13.29 13.99
N GLU A 189 -3.35 13.49 14.85
CA GLU A 189 -3.39 14.66 15.76
C GLU A 189 -2.29 14.63 16.83
N LYS A 190 -1.95 13.45 17.33
CA LYS A 190 -1.03 13.27 18.47
C LYS A 190 0.34 12.76 18.07
N ARG A 191 0.41 12.02 16.99
CA ARG A 191 1.62 11.26 16.58
C ARG A 191 1.77 11.24 15.08
N SER A 192 2.99 10.96 14.66
CA SER A 192 3.31 10.66 13.26
C SER A 192 4.14 9.40 13.16
N ARG A 193 4.10 8.74 12.01
CA ARG A 193 4.90 7.56 11.70
C ARG A 193 5.43 7.65 10.29
N VAL A 194 6.72 7.34 10.13
CA VAL A 194 7.38 7.28 8.83
C VAL A 194 7.46 5.81 8.41
N LEU A 195 6.86 5.48 7.27
CA LEU A 195 6.98 4.19 6.61
C LEU A 195 8.03 4.32 5.52
N ARG A 196 9.14 3.63 5.69
CA ARG A 196 10.21 3.64 4.69
C ARG A 196 9.81 2.78 3.50
N SER A 197 10.39 3.06 2.34
CA SER A 197 10.17 2.23 1.14
C SER A 197 10.55 0.76 1.39
N THR A 198 11.54 0.48 2.24
CA THR A 198 11.92 -0.88 2.66
C THR A 198 10.84 -1.58 3.49
N ASP A 199 10.05 -0.85 4.26
CA ASP A 199 8.96 -1.40 5.07
C ASP A 199 7.75 -1.75 4.18
N LEU A 200 7.53 -0.92 3.13
CA LEU A 200 6.47 -1.12 2.14
C LEU A 200 6.80 -2.24 1.13
N TYR A 201 8.10 -2.45 0.90
CA TYR A 201 8.64 -3.45 -0.02
C TYR A 201 9.69 -4.31 0.69
N PRO A 202 9.29 -5.17 1.66
CA PRO A 202 10.21 -6.05 2.35
C PRO A 202 10.83 -7.05 1.37
N VAL A 203 12.14 -7.27 1.53
CA VAL A 203 12.88 -8.27 0.77
C VAL A 203 13.01 -9.53 1.64
N SER A 204 12.43 -10.62 1.17
CA SER A 204 12.61 -11.94 1.76
C SER A 204 13.69 -12.71 0.99
N TYR A 205 14.54 -13.43 1.73
CA TYR A 205 15.57 -14.27 1.16
C TYR A 205 15.27 -15.74 1.47
N ASP A 206 15.11 -16.52 0.43
CA ASP A 206 14.94 -17.97 0.52
C ASP A 206 16.32 -18.65 0.56
N TYR A 207 16.71 -19.14 1.71
CA TYR A 207 18.00 -19.81 1.92
C TYR A 207 18.13 -21.14 1.20
N ASP A 208 17.01 -21.81 0.92
CA ASP A 208 17.02 -23.13 0.24
C ASP A 208 17.24 -22.97 -1.27
N THR A 209 16.66 -21.95 -1.87
CA THR A 209 16.79 -21.70 -3.32
C THR A 209 17.82 -20.63 -3.67
N GLY A 210 18.34 -19.89 -2.68
CA GLY A 210 19.26 -18.77 -2.89
C GLY A 210 18.64 -17.56 -3.61
N ARG A 211 17.30 -17.46 -3.63
CA ARG A 211 16.57 -16.39 -4.31
C ARG A 211 16.06 -15.35 -3.32
N SER A 212 16.11 -14.09 -3.74
CA SER A 212 15.40 -13.02 -3.04
C SER A 212 14.09 -12.71 -3.75
N SER A 213 13.04 -12.49 -2.99
CA SER A 213 11.76 -11.92 -3.46
C SER A 213 11.49 -10.61 -2.76
N THR A 214 10.87 -9.68 -3.47
CA THR A 214 10.39 -8.44 -2.90
C THR A 214 8.88 -8.51 -2.86
N ASP A 215 8.33 -8.45 -1.65
CA ASP A 215 6.90 -8.49 -1.42
C ASP A 215 6.36 -7.06 -1.24
N PHE A 216 5.08 -6.86 -1.49
CA PHE A 216 4.43 -5.57 -1.27
C PHE A 216 3.50 -5.65 -0.06
N ASP A 217 3.85 -4.96 1.02
CA ASP A 217 3.09 -4.90 2.28
C ASP A 217 2.51 -3.51 2.55
N GLY A 218 2.15 -2.78 1.48
CA GLY A 218 1.66 -1.40 1.61
C GLY A 218 0.38 -1.31 2.45
N GLU A 219 -0.57 -2.25 2.29
CA GLU A 219 -1.81 -2.22 3.06
C GLU A 219 -1.55 -2.46 4.55
N GLY A 220 -0.80 -3.49 4.91
CA GLY A 220 -0.50 -3.80 6.29
C GLY A 220 0.20 -2.63 7.00
N GLN A 221 1.23 -2.07 6.37
CA GLN A 221 2.01 -0.97 6.95
C GLN A 221 1.18 0.32 7.10
N ILE A 222 0.41 0.71 6.08
CA ILE A 222 -0.40 1.94 6.13
C ILE A 222 -1.52 1.80 7.15
N THR A 223 -2.23 0.65 7.18
CA THR A 223 -3.31 0.39 8.14
C THR A 223 -2.81 0.43 9.57
N SER A 224 -1.68 -0.25 9.84
CA SER A 224 -1.04 -0.25 11.15
C SER A 224 -0.58 1.15 11.56
N ALA A 225 -0.01 1.92 10.62
CA ALA A 225 0.39 3.30 10.90
C ALA A 225 -0.82 4.21 11.19
N ILE A 226 -1.93 4.06 10.47
CA ILE A 226 -3.18 4.78 10.75
C ILE A 226 -3.67 4.42 12.16
N HIS A 227 -3.72 3.15 12.50
CA HIS A 227 -4.10 2.70 13.85
C HIS A 227 -3.18 3.30 14.92
N TYR A 228 -1.87 3.27 14.70
CA TYR A 228 -0.88 3.85 15.63
C TYR A 228 -1.11 5.35 15.87
N VAL A 229 -1.32 6.15 14.82
CA VAL A 229 -1.45 7.61 14.96
C VAL A 229 -2.81 8.04 15.49
N THR A 230 -3.83 7.17 15.39
CA THR A 230 -5.21 7.46 15.84
C THR A 230 -5.54 6.87 17.21
N SER A 231 -4.77 5.88 17.67
CA SER A 231 -5.01 5.24 18.98
C SER A 231 -4.72 6.19 20.12
N ASP A 232 -5.63 6.26 21.08
CA ASP A 232 -5.45 7.08 22.30
C ASP A 232 -4.42 6.46 23.24
N VAL A 233 -4.45 5.15 23.38
CA VAL A 233 -3.56 4.38 24.26
C VAL A 233 -2.89 3.29 23.44
N LEU A 234 -1.55 3.29 23.48
CA LEU A 234 -0.77 2.22 22.87
C LEU A 234 -0.52 1.11 23.90
N THR A 235 -0.56 -0.12 23.44
CA THR A 235 -0.16 -1.27 24.28
C THR A 235 1.34 -1.20 24.50
N LYS A 236 1.75 -1.17 25.78
CA LYS A 236 3.15 -1.16 26.15
C LYS A 236 3.56 -2.50 26.71
N VAL A 237 4.57 -3.11 26.12
CA VAL A 237 5.13 -4.39 26.57
C VAL A 237 6.46 -4.12 27.25
N TYR A 238 6.58 -4.55 28.49
CA TYR A 238 7.82 -4.45 29.21
C TYR A 238 8.62 -5.76 29.09
N LEU A 239 9.81 -5.63 28.47
CA LEU A 239 10.78 -6.69 28.41
C LEU A 239 11.47 -6.78 29.77
N MET A 240 11.31 -7.90 30.44
CA MET A 240 11.97 -8.12 31.72
C MET A 240 13.48 -8.25 31.50
N ASP A 241 14.25 -7.75 32.46
CA ASP A 241 15.71 -7.70 32.42
C ASP A 241 16.27 -7.90 33.84
N GLY A 242 17.30 -8.71 33.95
CA GLY A 242 17.96 -9.00 35.23
C GLY A 242 18.27 -10.47 35.46
N HIS A 243 17.71 -11.39 34.65
CA HIS A 243 17.87 -12.85 34.79
C HIS A 243 18.61 -13.47 33.58
N GLY A 244 19.31 -12.62 32.79
CA GLY A 244 20.09 -13.05 31.62
C GLY A 244 19.21 -13.42 30.43
N GLU A 245 18.10 -12.72 30.29
CA GLU A 245 17.12 -12.88 29.21
C GLU A 245 17.77 -12.63 27.84
N ASN A 246 17.23 -13.30 26.84
CA ASN A 246 17.63 -13.05 25.47
C ASN A 246 17.04 -11.74 24.94
N GLU A 247 17.84 -11.01 24.16
CA GLU A 247 17.35 -9.86 23.39
C GLU A 247 16.30 -10.30 22.34
N LEU A 248 15.38 -9.39 22.00
CA LEU A 248 14.48 -9.63 20.87
C LEU A 248 15.28 -9.69 19.57
N THR A 249 14.87 -10.59 18.68
CA THR A 249 15.38 -10.55 17.30
C THR A 249 14.89 -9.28 16.61
N GLU A 250 15.69 -8.74 15.70
CA GLU A 250 15.30 -7.54 14.93
C GLU A 250 13.96 -7.71 14.21
N SER A 251 13.69 -8.90 13.66
CA SER A 251 12.43 -9.19 12.97
C SER A 251 11.23 -9.16 13.91
N PHE A 252 11.38 -9.66 15.16
CA PHE A 252 10.29 -9.65 16.15
C PHE A 252 10.06 -8.24 16.69
N ALA A 253 11.12 -7.49 16.96
CA ALA A 253 11.03 -6.09 17.37
C ALA A 253 10.34 -5.23 16.31
N ALA A 254 10.72 -5.41 15.03
CA ALA A 254 10.07 -4.74 13.90
C ALA A 254 8.58 -5.11 13.75
N ALA A 255 8.22 -6.38 14.00
CA ALA A 255 6.83 -6.81 13.98
C ALA A 255 6.01 -6.14 15.10
N MET A 256 6.56 -6.06 16.33
CA MET A 256 5.90 -5.36 17.44
C MET A 256 5.73 -3.87 17.13
N GLU A 257 6.76 -3.23 16.61
CA GLU A 257 6.70 -1.83 16.19
C GLU A 257 5.64 -1.63 15.11
N LYS A 258 5.59 -2.52 14.10
CA LYS A 258 4.57 -2.51 13.05
C LYS A 258 3.16 -2.53 13.63
N GLU A 259 2.90 -3.37 14.64
CA GLU A 259 1.59 -3.46 15.31
C GLU A 259 1.33 -2.31 16.29
N GLY A 260 2.21 -1.32 16.37
CA GLY A 260 2.05 -0.17 17.25
C GLY A 260 2.26 -0.49 18.73
N VAL A 261 2.99 -1.56 19.03
CA VAL A 261 3.34 -1.94 20.40
C VAL A 261 4.60 -1.18 20.82
N GLU A 262 4.48 -0.42 21.88
CA GLU A 262 5.65 0.20 22.52
C GLU A 262 6.39 -0.83 23.39
N THR A 263 7.71 -0.82 23.34
CA THR A 263 8.54 -1.67 24.20
C THR A 263 9.27 -0.84 25.24
N GLY A 264 9.30 -1.34 26.47
CA GLY A 264 10.13 -0.79 27.56
C GLY A 264 10.97 -1.89 28.18
N ARG A 265 12.05 -1.55 28.90
CA ARG A 265 12.80 -2.50 29.73
C ARG A 265 12.35 -2.37 31.18
N LEU A 266 12.24 -3.49 31.87
CA LEU A 266 11.85 -3.55 33.28
C LEU A 266 12.77 -4.49 34.05
N ASN A 267 13.64 -3.90 34.89
CA ASN A 267 14.32 -4.65 35.92
C ASN A 267 13.46 -4.64 37.19
N LEU A 268 12.80 -5.76 37.47
CA LEU A 268 11.82 -5.84 38.54
C LEU A 268 12.45 -5.72 39.94
N THR A 269 13.68 -6.25 40.11
CA THR A 269 14.44 -6.09 41.36
C THR A 269 14.68 -4.60 41.67
N ALA A 270 15.04 -3.82 40.64
CA ALA A 270 15.32 -2.40 40.81
C ALA A 270 14.03 -1.55 40.94
N ALA A 271 13.01 -1.87 40.17
CA ALA A 271 11.73 -1.13 40.14
C ALA A 271 10.84 -1.45 41.35
N GLY A 272 10.88 -2.69 41.84
CA GLY A 272 10.11 -3.15 43.00
C GLY A 272 8.60 -3.28 42.75
N LYS A 273 8.09 -2.87 41.60
CA LYS A 273 6.69 -3.01 41.17
C LYS A 273 6.59 -3.00 39.65
N VAL A 274 5.51 -3.56 39.13
CA VAL A 274 5.16 -3.44 37.69
C VAL A 274 4.61 -2.02 37.43
N PRO A 275 5.03 -1.36 36.34
CA PRO A 275 4.46 -0.07 35.91
C PRO A 275 2.97 -0.17 35.63
N GLU A 276 2.20 0.88 35.97
CA GLU A 276 0.75 0.91 35.77
C GLU A 276 0.32 0.95 34.29
N ASP A 277 1.23 1.40 33.42
CA ASP A 277 1.06 1.44 31.96
C ASP A 277 1.46 0.14 31.27
N ALA A 278 1.81 -0.92 32.03
CA ALA A 278 2.16 -2.22 31.49
C ALA A 278 0.93 -2.94 30.92
N GLY A 279 0.87 -3.03 29.60
CA GLY A 279 -0.14 -3.85 28.91
C GLY A 279 0.20 -5.34 28.93
N CYS A 280 1.50 -5.67 28.95
CA CYS A 280 2.01 -7.03 29.04
C CYS A 280 3.46 -7.02 29.54
N LEU A 281 3.84 -8.04 30.30
CA LEU A 281 5.24 -8.34 30.62
C LEU A 281 5.74 -9.42 29.66
N PHE A 282 7.00 -9.32 29.26
CA PHE A 282 7.63 -10.33 28.42
C PHE A 282 8.94 -10.80 29.04
N LEU A 283 8.98 -12.06 29.43
CA LEU A 283 10.17 -12.75 29.96
C LEU A 283 10.70 -13.71 28.89
N ASN A 284 11.86 -13.40 28.31
CA ASN A 284 12.38 -14.12 27.15
C ASN A 284 13.59 -14.98 27.51
N VAL A 285 13.37 -16.26 27.75
CA VAL A 285 14.41 -17.27 27.99
C VAL A 285 15.34 -16.85 29.13
N PRO A 286 14.86 -16.66 30.37
CA PRO A 286 15.73 -16.36 31.50
C PRO A 286 16.71 -17.51 31.74
N VAL A 287 17.91 -17.21 32.20
CA VAL A 287 18.95 -18.20 32.56
C VAL A 287 19.14 -18.37 34.08
N SER A 288 18.52 -17.50 34.87
CA SER A 288 18.48 -17.59 36.33
C SER A 288 17.05 -17.41 36.84
N ASP A 289 16.78 -17.99 38.03
CA ASP A 289 15.48 -17.96 38.67
C ASP A 289 15.11 -16.55 39.17
N LEU A 290 13.82 -16.28 39.29
CA LEU A 290 13.28 -15.10 39.94
C LEU A 290 13.54 -15.15 41.46
N THR A 291 13.72 -13.98 42.06
CA THR A 291 13.72 -13.90 43.55
C THR A 291 12.31 -14.05 44.09
N ASP A 292 12.20 -14.47 45.38
CA ASP A 292 10.88 -14.59 46.07
C ASP A 292 10.09 -13.27 45.99
N ARG A 293 10.77 -12.14 46.12
CA ARG A 293 10.14 -10.83 46.02
C ARG A 293 9.59 -10.53 44.65
N GLU A 294 10.31 -10.90 43.58
CA GLU A 294 9.87 -10.70 42.19
C GLU A 294 8.69 -11.59 41.89
N ARG A 295 8.72 -12.85 42.34
CA ARG A 295 7.58 -13.75 42.22
C ARG A 295 6.34 -13.14 42.89
N ASP A 296 6.44 -12.67 44.14
CA ASP A 296 5.29 -12.09 44.88
C ASP A 296 4.72 -10.85 44.14
N VAL A 297 5.57 -10.05 43.49
CA VAL A 297 5.14 -8.90 42.67
C VAL A 297 4.47 -9.34 41.40
N LEU A 298 4.96 -10.39 40.73
CA LEU A 298 4.36 -10.97 39.53
C LEU A 298 3.03 -11.63 39.82
N ASP A 299 2.94 -12.39 40.90
CA ASP A 299 1.68 -13.02 41.38
C ASP A 299 0.62 -11.95 41.60
N SER A 300 0.96 -10.88 42.32
CA SER A 300 0.04 -9.77 42.56
C SER A 300 -0.40 -9.07 41.23
N TYR A 301 0.50 -8.92 40.27
CA TYR A 301 0.19 -8.35 38.96
C TYR A 301 -0.76 -9.27 38.17
N LEU A 302 -0.51 -10.58 38.14
CA LEU A 302 -1.32 -11.55 37.41
C LEU A 302 -2.69 -11.70 38.05
N GLU A 303 -2.79 -11.74 39.42
CA GLU A 303 -4.07 -11.78 40.18
C GLU A 303 -4.94 -10.56 39.87
N GLN A 304 -4.35 -9.39 39.58
CA GLN A 304 -5.06 -8.17 39.17
C GLN A 304 -5.46 -8.17 37.69
N GLY A 305 -5.24 -9.28 36.98
CA GLY A 305 -5.58 -9.41 35.55
C GLY A 305 -4.48 -8.95 34.61
N GLY A 306 -3.26 -8.78 35.10
CA GLY A 306 -2.07 -8.52 34.31
C GLY A 306 -1.81 -9.63 33.29
N ARG A 307 -1.07 -9.33 32.24
CA ARG A 307 -0.74 -10.27 31.17
C ARG A 307 0.76 -10.48 31.12
N MET A 308 1.16 -11.72 30.94
CA MET A 308 2.59 -12.07 30.81
C MET A 308 2.78 -13.05 29.67
N LEU A 309 3.82 -12.80 28.85
CA LEU A 309 4.34 -13.74 27.88
C LEU A 309 5.66 -14.30 28.39
N LEU A 310 5.71 -15.60 28.63
CA LEU A 310 6.89 -16.31 29.06
C LEU A 310 7.38 -17.24 27.95
N ILE A 311 8.63 -17.08 27.57
CA ILE A 311 9.34 -18.05 26.72
C ILE A 311 10.40 -18.71 27.57
N THR A 312 10.34 -20.03 27.69
CA THR A 312 11.33 -20.83 28.40
C THR A 312 12.26 -21.51 27.40
N GLY A 313 13.55 -21.61 27.75
CA GLY A 313 14.55 -22.34 27.03
C GLY A 313 14.94 -23.64 27.72
N ILE A 314 15.80 -24.43 27.08
CA ILE A 314 16.44 -25.57 27.73
C ILE A 314 17.57 -25.03 28.59
N THR A 315 17.38 -25.03 29.90
CA THR A 315 18.41 -24.62 30.87
C THR A 315 18.70 -25.77 31.84
N ALA A 316 19.93 -25.83 32.33
CA ALA A 316 20.33 -26.76 33.38
C ALA A 316 20.08 -26.20 34.78
N ALA A 317 19.71 -24.92 34.90
CA ALA A 317 19.41 -24.28 36.17
C ALA A 317 18.02 -24.73 36.67
N GLN A 318 17.92 -24.97 37.97
CA GLN A 318 16.62 -25.17 38.61
C GLN A 318 15.99 -23.79 38.85
N MET A 319 14.74 -23.63 38.46
CA MET A 319 14.00 -22.35 38.57
C MET A 319 12.70 -22.55 39.38
N PRO A 320 12.80 -22.86 40.67
CA PRO A 320 11.62 -23.20 41.50
C PRO A 320 10.60 -22.05 41.60
N ASN A 321 11.00 -20.79 41.47
CA ASN A 321 10.08 -19.67 41.52
C ASN A 321 9.41 -19.39 40.16
N LEU A 322 10.05 -19.79 39.07
CA LEU A 322 9.48 -19.66 37.74
C LEU A 322 8.61 -20.85 37.35
N ASP A 323 8.83 -22.03 37.96
CA ASP A 323 8.13 -23.27 37.69
C ASP A 323 6.81 -23.44 38.51
N GLN A 324 6.51 -22.50 39.42
CA GLN A 324 5.26 -22.45 40.19
C GLN A 324 4.17 -21.70 39.44
#